data_a6f4e1d32583e37602a7e4ac256c4acb
#
_entry.id   a6f4e1d32583e37602a7e4ac256c4acb
#
_cell.length_a   1.000
_cell.length_b   1.000
_cell.length_c   1.000
_cell.angle_alpha   90.00
_cell.angle_beta   90.00
_cell.angle_gamma   90.00
#
_symmetry.space_group_name_H-M   'P 1'
#
loop_
_entity.id
_entity.type
_entity.pdbx_description
1 polymer ?
#
loop_
_entity_poly.entity_id
_entity_poly.type
_entity_poly.pdbx_seq_one_letter_code
_entity_poly.pdbx_strand_id
1 'polypeptide(L)'
;MLVIAGVAGAYTAFHGKLSNTFTMPGTQTQQLSDELAQRFPSANRGSGQIILTTGDGTALTEEQKQAFSTALNKLTGEVSSVDAVTDPFTTTSKLAEAKTQLDEAHAKIDAAPAQIEDGKKQLSAAASQIEEGTKQIAENEKKLDDSQAQMRLGLPDASNYSSDSAAYKSYVLIKDKFGEGMSSPLVAVVHTPANMSEEQAQQAQIDIASAVKERGGANVQAVVPGGMTDDRTLMIFQVIPAHSARSVETEELVHELRAVTVPVQGSEVSLGVAGQTSGNIDVSEVLAQKLPLYLGVVMGLSFLVLILVFRSILVPLVASMGFLFSVLASFGAVVSIYQLGFMSSLFGVDHPGPVLSFLPTLLIGILFGLAMDYQMFLVTGMREAYVHGKDAATAIVSGYNHAVRVVVAAAIIMISVFGGFIFAESTMIRPMGFGLAFGVLVDAFIVRMTLTPAIMALLGDKAWWMPKWLDRLTPNMDVEGAALSEKIQHERESAGAGSDNKLR
;
A
#
# COMPACT_ATOMS: atom_id res chain seq x y z
N MET A 1 14.51 -1.45 35.68
CA MET A 1 14.68 0.02 35.72
C MET A 1 15.70 0.52 34.68
N LEU A 2 16.95 0.03 34.64
CA LEU A 2 17.96 0.50 33.66
C LEU A 2 17.53 0.33 32.19
N VAL A 3 16.88 -0.78 31.82
CA VAL A 3 16.38 -1.02 30.47
C VAL A 3 15.28 -0.03 30.11
N ILE A 4 14.33 0.24 31.02
CA ILE A 4 13.25 1.21 30.81
C ILE A 4 13.82 2.63 30.66
N ALA A 5 14.79 3.00 31.49
CA ALA A 5 15.47 4.29 31.38
C ALA A 5 16.26 4.41 30.06
N GLY A 6 16.91 3.32 29.62
CA GLY A 6 17.62 3.27 28.34
C GLY A 6 16.67 3.44 27.14
N VAL A 7 15.52 2.74 27.14
CA VAL A 7 14.50 2.86 26.11
C VAL A 7 13.87 4.26 26.10
N ALA A 8 13.54 4.81 27.27
CA ALA A 8 13.01 6.18 27.38
C ALA A 8 14.04 7.21 26.91
N GLY A 9 15.33 7.04 27.25
CA GLY A 9 16.41 7.90 26.78
C GLY A 9 16.62 7.81 25.26
N ALA A 10 16.56 6.60 24.70
CA ALA A 10 16.61 6.41 23.25
C ALA A 10 15.40 7.06 22.56
N TYR A 11 14.18 6.89 23.11
CA TYR A 11 12.99 7.54 22.57
C TYR A 11 13.12 9.06 22.54
N THR A 12 13.57 9.70 23.63
CA THR A 12 13.74 11.15 23.69
C THR A 12 14.85 11.67 22.77
N ALA A 13 15.89 10.86 22.52
CA ALA A 13 16.99 11.21 21.65
C ALA A 13 16.69 11.04 20.15
N PHE A 14 15.84 10.07 19.80
CA PHE A 14 15.59 9.66 18.41
C PHE A 14 14.11 9.82 17.97
N HIS A 15 13.23 10.38 18.83
CA HIS A 15 11.86 10.62 18.41
C HIS A 15 11.83 11.67 17.29
N GLY A 16 11.39 11.25 16.11
CA GLY A 16 11.07 12.14 15.00
C GLY A 16 9.70 12.80 15.17
N LYS A 17 9.45 13.89 14.45
CA LYS A 17 8.08 14.42 14.33
C LYS A 17 7.22 13.41 13.58
N LEU A 18 6.07 13.06 14.13
CA LEU A 18 5.07 12.28 13.41
C LEU A 18 4.59 13.13 12.22
N SER A 19 4.73 12.59 11.01
CA SER A 19 4.27 13.20 9.78
C SER A 19 3.07 12.42 9.24
N ASN A 20 2.09 13.12 8.72
CA ASN A 20 0.96 12.52 8.02
C ASN A 20 1.26 12.27 6.53
N THR A 21 2.46 12.59 6.07
CA THR A 21 2.89 12.36 4.70
C THR A 21 3.59 11.01 4.59
N PHE A 22 3.08 10.17 3.70
CA PHE A 22 3.74 8.92 3.32
C PHE A 22 4.78 9.25 2.25
N THR A 23 6.04 9.28 2.64
CA THR A 23 7.17 9.53 1.74
C THR A 23 8.10 8.33 1.75
N MET A 24 8.63 7.97 0.60
CA MET A 24 9.58 6.87 0.45
C MET A 24 10.91 7.43 -0.07
N PRO A 25 11.95 7.54 0.79
CA PRO A 25 13.25 8.02 0.37
C PRO A 25 13.83 7.19 -0.78
N GLY A 26 14.40 7.90 -1.79
CA GLY A 26 15.04 7.27 -2.94
C GLY A 26 14.14 7.02 -4.14
N THR A 27 12.82 7.26 -4.04
CA THR A 27 11.92 7.22 -5.20
C THR A 27 12.04 8.50 -6.03
N GLN A 28 11.67 8.40 -7.33
CA GLN A 28 11.66 9.55 -8.24
C GLN A 28 10.71 10.64 -7.74
N THR A 29 9.53 10.25 -7.29
CA THR A 29 8.54 11.20 -6.75
C THR A 29 9.09 11.98 -5.56
N GLN A 30 9.81 11.32 -4.63
CA GLN A 30 10.38 12.01 -3.48
C GLN A 30 11.47 13.00 -3.89
N GLN A 31 12.36 12.59 -4.78
CA GLN A 31 13.44 13.47 -5.28
C GLN A 31 12.87 14.71 -5.96
N LEU A 32 11.89 14.54 -6.83
CA LEU A 32 11.20 15.66 -7.49
C LEU A 32 10.42 16.53 -6.53
N SER A 33 9.77 15.94 -5.53
CA SER A 33 9.05 16.71 -4.49
C SER A 33 10.01 17.57 -3.67
N ASP A 34 11.17 17.05 -3.32
CA ASP A 34 12.22 17.79 -2.60
C ASP A 34 12.78 18.93 -3.46
N GLU A 35 13.00 18.71 -4.76
CA GLU A 35 13.43 19.76 -5.70
C GLU A 35 12.35 20.82 -5.88
N LEU A 36 11.10 20.43 -6.09
CA LEU A 36 9.97 21.35 -6.19
C LEU A 36 9.83 22.22 -4.94
N ALA A 37 10.03 21.64 -3.76
CA ALA A 37 9.98 22.37 -2.50
C ALA A 37 11.07 23.49 -2.43
N GLN A 38 12.22 23.26 -3.05
CA GLN A 38 13.32 24.23 -3.09
C GLN A 38 13.14 25.27 -4.17
N ARG A 39 12.74 24.87 -5.38
CA ARG A 39 12.68 25.75 -6.57
C ARG A 39 11.32 26.43 -6.76
N PHE A 40 10.25 25.86 -6.20
CA PHE A 40 8.89 26.40 -6.15
C PHE A 40 8.36 26.38 -4.71
N PRO A 41 8.79 27.29 -3.84
CA PRO A 41 8.33 27.32 -2.44
C PRO A 41 6.80 27.43 -2.29
N SER A 42 6.12 28.02 -3.25
CA SER A 42 4.65 28.10 -3.29
C SER A 42 3.98 26.76 -3.57
N ALA A 43 4.61 25.87 -4.32
CA ALA A 43 4.07 24.55 -4.66
C ALA A 43 4.13 23.54 -3.49
N ASN A 44 5.02 23.78 -2.51
CA ASN A 44 5.16 22.92 -1.33
C ASN A 44 4.20 23.31 -0.18
N ARG A 45 3.35 24.29 -0.37
CA ARG A 45 2.33 24.69 0.60
C ARG A 45 1.11 23.80 0.47
N GLY A 46 0.41 23.55 1.58
CA GLY A 46 -0.83 22.82 1.56
C GLY A 46 -1.85 23.51 0.64
N SER A 47 -2.45 22.76 -0.26
CA SER A 47 -3.53 23.28 -1.12
C SER A 47 -4.88 22.77 -0.62
N GLY A 48 -5.87 23.67 -0.58
CA GLY A 48 -7.26 23.36 -0.29
C GLY A 48 -8.13 23.68 -1.50
N GLN A 49 -9.13 22.85 -1.76
CA GLN A 49 -10.14 23.13 -2.79
C GLN A 49 -11.43 23.60 -2.13
N ILE A 50 -11.98 24.71 -2.62
CA ILE A 50 -13.30 25.21 -2.23
C ILE A 50 -14.27 24.84 -3.34
N ILE A 51 -15.32 24.08 -3.01
CA ILE A 51 -16.35 23.68 -3.95
C ILE A 51 -17.59 24.53 -3.69
N LEU A 52 -18.02 25.29 -4.70
CA LEU A 52 -19.24 26.06 -4.68
C LEU A 52 -20.33 25.37 -5.49
N THR A 53 -21.47 25.11 -4.86
CA THR A 53 -22.64 24.52 -5.52
C THR A 53 -23.90 25.34 -5.23
N THR A 54 -24.83 25.36 -6.18
CA THR A 54 -26.21 25.82 -5.94
C THR A 54 -27.00 24.67 -5.30
N GLY A 55 -27.88 25.00 -4.35
CA GLY A 55 -28.67 23.96 -3.63
C GLY A 55 -29.62 23.17 -4.53
N ASP A 56 -29.98 23.73 -5.69
CA ASP A 56 -30.88 23.15 -6.69
C ASP A 56 -30.14 22.59 -7.92
N GLY A 57 -28.82 22.63 -7.95
CA GLY A 57 -28.01 22.16 -9.07
C GLY A 57 -28.04 23.03 -10.33
N THR A 58 -28.62 24.23 -10.28
CA THR A 58 -28.65 25.20 -11.39
C THR A 58 -27.29 25.85 -11.58
N ALA A 59 -27.04 26.43 -12.75
CA ALA A 59 -25.82 27.19 -13.01
C ALA A 59 -25.76 28.46 -12.14
N LEU A 60 -24.55 28.80 -11.67
CA LEU A 60 -24.31 30.02 -10.89
C LEU A 60 -24.64 31.26 -11.72
N THR A 61 -25.37 32.23 -11.11
CA THR A 61 -25.62 33.53 -11.71
C THR A 61 -24.36 34.40 -11.66
N GLU A 62 -24.27 35.41 -12.50
CA GLU A 62 -23.14 36.37 -12.52
C GLU A 62 -22.95 37.08 -11.17
N GLU A 63 -24.09 37.42 -10.50
CA GLU A 63 -24.05 38.01 -9.16
C GLU A 63 -23.46 37.05 -8.12
N GLN A 64 -23.81 35.76 -8.18
CA GLN A 64 -23.24 34.71 -7.31
C GLN A 64 -21.74 34.52 -7.57
N LYS A 65 -21.30 34.50 -8.82
CA LYS A 65 -19.90 34.43 -9.21
C LYS A 65 -19.10 35.62 -8.68
N GLN A 66 -19.61 36.85 -8.84
CA GLN A 66 -18.95 38.04 -8.33
C GLN A 66 -18.91 38.10 -6.80
N ALA A 67 -19.99 37.69 -6.11
CA ALA A 67 -20.02 37.61 -4.66
C ALA A 67 -18.98 36.61 -4.15
N PHE A 68 -18.85 35.46 -4.81
CA PHE A 68 -17.87 34.44 -4.49
C PHE A 68 -16.42 34.90 -4.72
N SER A 69 -16.14 35.51 -5.87
CA SER A 69 -14.83 36.12 -6.16
C SER A 69 -14.43 37.17 -5.12
N THR A 70 -15.40 37.97 -4.68
CA THR A 70 -15.18 38.97 -3.62
C THR A 70 -14.87 38.30 -2.28
N ALA A 71 -15.60 37.24 -1.93
CA ALA A 71 -15.34 36.46 -0.71
C ALA A 71 -13.97 35.75 -0.74
N LEU A 72 -13.60 35.16 -1.88
CA LEU A 72 -12.29 34.51 -2.08
C LEU A 72 -11.14 35.54 -1.88
N ASN A 73 -11.24 36.72 -2.45
CA ASN A 73 -10.21 37.76 -2.32
C ASN A 73 -10.03 38.25 -0.88
N LYS A 74 -11.09 38.17 -0.04
CA LYS A 74 -10.99 38.50 1.38
C LYS A 74 -10.25 37.43 2.19
N LEU A 75 -10.30 36.16 1.78
CA LEU A 75 -9.64 35.06 2.50
C LEU A 75 -8.14 35.28 2.65
N THR A 76 -7.46 35.81 1.64
CA THR A 76 -6.02 36.11 1.69
C THR A 76 -5.67 37.20 2.69
N GLY A 77 -6.61 38.10 3.02
CA GLY A 77 -6.40 39.17 4.01
C GLY A 77 -6.87 38.80 5.43
N GLU A 78 -7.86 37.94 5.56
CA GLU A 78 -8.49 37.60 6.84
C GLU A 78 -7.95 36.35 7.46
N VAL A 79 -7.39 35.40 6.66
CA VAL A 79 -6.86 34.14 7.13
C VAL A 79 -5.35 34.06 6.91
N SER A 80 -4.59 34.23 7.98
CA SER A 80 -3.11 34.34 7.94
C SER A 80 -2.41 33.09 7.39
N SER A 81 -3.09 31.94 7.30
CA SER A 81 -2.59 30.69 6.72
C SER A 81 -2.89 30.54 5.23
N VAL A 82 -3.60 31.48 4.60
CA VAL A 82 -3.92 31.47 3.18
C VAL A 82 -3.04 32.52 2.47
N ASP A 83 -2.10 32.04 1.65
CA ASP A 83 -1.17 32.91 0.94
C ASP A 83 -1.69 33.36 -0.42
N ALA A 84 -2.39 32.49 -1.12
CA ALA A 84 -2.93 32.78 -2.45
C ALA A 84 -4.23 32.01 -2.68
N VAL A 85 -5.12 32.62 -3.48
CA VAL A 85 -6.37 32.00 -3.91
C VAL A 85 -6.47 32.12 -5.43
N THR A 86 -6.83 31.03 -6.10
CA THR A 86 -7.09 31.02 -7.55
C THR A 86 -8.60 31.14 -7.77
N ASP A 87 -9.04 32.24 -8.38
CA ASP A 87 -10.42 32.44 -8.74
C ASP A 87 -10.71 31.90 -10.15
N PRO A 88 -11.58 30.85 -10.26
CA PRO A 88 -11.86 30.20 -11.54
C PRO A 88 -12.57 31.12 -12.53
N PHE A 89 -13.30 32.14 -12.07
CA PHE A 89 -14.09 33.02 -12.96
C PHE A 89 -13.19 34.02 -13.67
N THR A 90 -12.13 34.54 -13.04
CA THR A 90 -11.14 35.39 -13.68
C THR A 90 -10.26 34.59 -14.66
N THR A 91 -9.98 33.35 -14.40
CA THR A 91 -9.22 32.46 -15.31
C THR A 91 -10.05 32.11 -16.55
N THR A 92 -11.35 31.85 -16.37
CA THR A 92 -12.28 31.55 -17.48
C THR A 92 -12.44 32.69 -18.45
N SER A 93 -12.49 33.97 -17.99
CA SER A 93 -12.57 35.12 -18.87
C SER A 93 -11.33 35.29 -19.75
N LYS A 94 -10.13 35.12 -19.17
CA LYS A 94 -8.85 35.11 -19.93
C LYS A 94 -8.77 33.97 -20.95
N LEU A 95 -9.30 32.80 -20.61
CA LEU A 95 -9.35 31.67 -21.53
C LEU A 95 -10.35 31.90 -22.67
N ALA A 96 -11.47 32.57 -22.43
CA ALA A 96 -12.44 32.93 -23.45
C ALA A 96 -11.85 33.93 -24.48
N GLU A 97 -11.06 34.90 -24.00
CA GLU A 97 -10.35 35.87 -24.87
C GLU A 97 -9.30 35.14 -25.73
N ALA A 98 -8.52 34.22 -25.12
CA ALA A 98 -7.53 33.39 -25.86
C ALA A 98 -8.21 32.46 -26.86
N LYS A 99 -9.38 31.89 -26.56
CA LYS A 99 -10.17 31.07 -27.47
C LYS A 99 -10.68 31.90 -28.67
N THR A 100 -11.10 33.11 -28.48
CA THR A 100 -11.53 34.01 -29.58
C THR A 100 -10.37 34.27 -30.54
N GLN A 101 -9.17 34.50 -30.01
CA GLN A 101 -7.96 34.67 -30.83
C GLN A 101 -7.58 33.36 -31.57
N LEU A 102 -7.79 32.21 -30.95
CA LEU A 102 -7.56 30.91 -31.57
C LEU A 102 -8.58 30.61 -32.67
N ASP A 103 -9.85 30.93 -32.45
CA ASP A 103 -10.92 30.76 -33.45
C ASP A 103 -10.69 31.63 -34.67
N GLU A 104 -10.17 32.87 -34.49
CA GLU A 104 -9.73 33.74 -35.60
C GLU A 104 -8.52 33.19 -36.33
N ALA A 105 -7.60 32.53 -35.68
CA ALA A 105 -6.47 31.83 -36.27
C ALA A 105 -6.91 30.58 -37.07
N HIS A 106 -7.87 29.79 -36.53
CA HIS A 106 -8.46 28.62 -37.21
C HIS A 106 -9.21 29.02 -38.50
N ALA A 107 -9.93 30.14 -38.49
CA ALA A 107 -10.62 30.65 -39.68
C ALA A 107 -9.64 30.98 -40.83
N LYS A 108 -8.37 31.30 -40.51
CA LYS A 108 -7.31 31.46 -41.52
C LYS A 108 -6.71 30.13 -42.03
N ILE A 109 -6.85 29.05 -41.28
CA ILE A 109 -6.35 27.70 -41.65
C ILE A 109 -7.36 26.94 -42.51
N ASP A 110 -8.66 27.19 -42.34
CA ASP A 110 -9.73 26.54 -43.12
C ASP A 110 -9.78 26.96 -44.59
N ALA A 111 -8.90 27.87 -45.04
CA ALA A 111 -8.77 28.29 -46.43
C ALA A 111 -7.86 27.38 -47.28
N ALA A 112 -7.41 26.21 -46.82
CA ALA A 112 -6.49 25.33 -47.57
C ALA A 112 -7.16 24.00 -47.98
N PRO A 113 -7.73 23.90 -49.24
CA PRO A 113 -8.43 22.69 -49.70
C PRO A 113 -7.54 21.49 -50.04
N ALA A 114 -6.22 21.60 -49.94
CA ALA A 114 -5.29 20.54 -50.30
C ALA A 114 -5.08 19.42 -49.27
N GLN A 115 -5.53 19.61 -48.05
CA GLN A 115 -5.33 18.64 -46.95
C GLN A 115 -6.43 17.56 -46.83
N ILE A 116 -7.54 17.69 -47.56
CA ILE A 116 -8.66 16.74 -47.52
C ILE A 116 -8.33 15.38 -48.17
N GLU A 117 -7.48 15.36 -49.17
CA GLU A 117 -7.07 14.12 -49.88
C GLU A 117 -6.07 13.28 -49.03
N ASP A 118 -5.25 13.93 -48.22
CA ASP A 118 -4.36 13.23 -47.24
C ASP A 118 -5.13 12.70 -46.05
N GLY A 119 -6.20 13.38 -45.61
CA GLY A 119 -7.08 12.92 -44.55
C GLY A 119 -7.83 11.62 -44.86
N LYS A 120 -8.17 11.35 -46.12
CA LYS A 120 -8.78 10.09 -46.55
C LYS A 120 -7.82 8.91 -46.46
N LYS A 121 -6.54 9.10 -46.78
CA LYS A 121 -5.51 8.06 -46.56
C LYS A 121 -5.24 7.77 -45.10
N GLN A 122 -5.27 8.81 -44.26
CA GLN A 122 -5.12 8.66 -42.82
C GLN A 122 -6.34 7.98 -42.18
N LEU A 123 -7.55 8.19 -42.71
CA LEU A 123 -8.78 7.54 -42.20
C LEU A 123 -8.77 6.03 -42.47
N SER A 124 -8.21 5.56 -43.60
CA SER A 124 -8.11 4.13 -43.86
C SER A 124 -7.00 3.45 -43.04
N ALA A 125 -5.92 4.18 -42.69
CA ALA A 125 -4.91 3.72 -41.77
C ALA A 125 -5.45 3.68 -40.31
N ALA A 126 -6.27 4.66 -39.93
CA ALA A 126 -6.93 4.69 -38.65
C ALA A 126 -7.94 3.55 -38.46
N ALA A 127 -8.65 3.15 -39.53
CA ALA A 127 -9.56 1.99 -39.47
C ALA A 127 -8.81 0.67 -39.17
N SER A 128 -7.62 0.49 -39.76
CA SER A 128 -6.76 -0.65 -39.48
C SER A 128 -6.18 -0.60 -38.06
N GLN A 129 -5.89 0.58 -37.53
CA GLN A 129 -5.44 0.77 -36.13
C GLN A 129 -6.57 0.53 -35.12
N ILE A 130 -7.83 0.83 -35.47
CA ILE A 130 -9.00 0.52 -34.61
C ILE A 130 -9.22 -1.00 -34.51
N GLU A 131 -9.00 -1.75 -35.59
CA GLU A 131 -9.11 -3.22 -35.57
C GLU A 131 -7.99 -3.87 -34.72
N GLU A 132 -6.78 -3.35 -34.82
CA GLU A 132 -5.64 -3.74 -33.96
C GLU A 132 -5.90 -3.35 -32.49
N GLY A 133 -6.41 -2.14 -32.26
CA GLY A 133 -6.79 -1.65 -30.93
C GLY A 133 -7.88 -2.49 -30.28
N THR A 134 -8.85 -2.99 -31.07
CA THR A 134 -9.91 -3.86 -30.55
C THR A 134 -9.37 -5.22 -30.09
N LYS A 135 -8.35 -5.76 -30.78
CA LYS A 135 -7.64 -6.98 -30.34
C LYS A 135 -6.82 -6.74 -29.07
N GLN A 136 -6.16 -5.58 -28.98
CA GLN A 136 -5.43 -5.18 -27.78
C GLN A 136 -6.35 -4.94 -26.59
N ILE A 137 -7.57 -4.41 -26.79
CA ILE A 137 -8.57 -4.26 -25.74
C ILE A 137 -8.99 -5.62 -25.19
N ALA A 138 -9.26 -6.62 -26.05
CA ALA A 138 -9.62 -7.97 -25.60
C ALA A 138 -8.48 -8.69 -24.86
N GLU A 139 -7.22 -8.47 -25.26
CA GLU A 139 -6.05 -8.97 -24.52
C GLU A 139 -5.86 -8.23 -23.19
N ASN A 140 -6.10 -6.93 -23.16
CA ASN A 140 -5.99 -6.12 -21.95
C ASN A 140 -7.14 -6.40 -20.97
N GLU A 141 -8.37 -6.67 -21.46
CA GLU A 141 -9.46 -7.14 -20.61
C GLU A 141 -9.10 -8.46 -19.91
N LYS A 142 -8.48 -9.41 -20.62
CA LYS A 142 -8.00 -10.65 -20.03
C LYS A 142 -6.88 -10.42 -19.00
N LYS A 143 -5.93 -9.51 -19.29
CA LYS A 143 -4.88 -9.11 -18.35
C LYS A 143 -5.46 -8.37 -17.15
N LEU A 144 -6.53 -7.60 -17.34
CA LEU A 144 -7.24 -6.89 -16.28
C LEU A 144 -7.94 -7.87 -15.34
N ASP A 145 -8.62 -8.90 -15.87
CA ASP A 145 -9.23 -9.96 -15.07
C ASP A 145 -8.17 -10.75 -14.28
N ASP A 146 -7.04 -11.09 -14.90
CA ASP A 146 -5.92 -11.75 -14.24
C ASP A 146 -5.26 -10.84 -13.17
N SER A 147 -5.19 -9.53 -13.40
CA SER A 147 -4.64 -8.56 -12.44
C SER A 147 -5.59 -8.25 -11.29
N GLN A 148 -6.90 -8.31 -11.50
CA GLN A 148 -7.89 -8.14 -10.44
C GLN A 148 -7.87 -9.30 -9.43
N ALA A 149 -7.51 -10.50 -9.86
CA ALA A 149 -7.33 -11.65 -8.98
C ALA A 149 -6.07 -11.57 -8.09
N GLN A 150 -5.09 -10.72 -8.45
CA GLN A 150 -3.90 -10.48 -7.65
C GLN A 150 -4.16 -9.43 -6.57
N MET A 151 -3.46 -9.54 -5.43
CA MET A 151 -3.52 -8.52 -4.38
C MET A 151 -2.93 -7.21 -4.91
N ARG A 152 -3.78 -6.20 -5.08
CA ARG A 152 -3.36 -4.85 -5.44
C ARG A 152 -3.16 -4.03 -4.19
N LEU A 153 -2.05 -3.33 -4.13
CA LEU A 153 -1.68 -2.45 -3.02
C LEU A 153 -1.94 -1.00 -3.40
N GLY A 154 -2.46 -0.22 -2.45
CA GLY A 154 -2.72 1.20 -2.65
C GLY A 154 -2.82 1.95 -1.33
N LEU A 155 -2.65 3.26 -1.36
CA LEU A 155 -2.96 4.11 -0.23
C LEU A 155 -4.38 4.67 -0.37
N PRO A 156 -5.09 4.88 0.74
CA PRO A 156 -6.47 5.37 0.71
C PRO A 156 -6.53 6.82 0.23
N ASP A 157 -7.58 7.13 -0.50
CA ASP A 157 -7.97 8.47 -0.91
C ASP A 157 -9.41 8.78 -0.50
N ALA A 158 -9.96 9.92 -0.95
CA ALA A 158 -11.32 10.32 -0.60
C ALA A 158 -12.40 9.34 -1.07
N SER A 159 -12.13 8.51 -2.09
CA SER A 159 -13.06 7.49 -2.60
C SER A 159 -13.27 6.31 -1.66
N ASN A 160 -12.38 6.12 -0.68
CA ASN A 160 -12.44 5.03 0.31
C ASN A 160 -13.25 5.37 1.56
N TYR A 161 -13.56 6.65 1.77
CA TYR A 161 -14.26 7.04 2.98
C TYR A 161 -15.75 6.63 2.91
N SER A 162 -16.38 6.57 4.09
CA SER A 162 -17.81 6.31 4.17
C SER A 162 -18.61 7.29 3.31
N SER A 163 -19.66 6.80 2.65
CA SER A 163 -20.57 7.57 1.80
C SER A 163 -21.14 8.82 2.49
N ASP A 164 -21.22 8.81 3.82
CA ASP A 164 -21.71 9.95 4.60
C ASP A 164 -20.65 11.02 4.89
N SER A 165 -19.37 10.70 4.69
CA SER A 165 -18.28 11.63 4.99
C SER A 165 -18.26 12.81 4.03
N ALA A 166 -17.85 14.00 4.53
CA ALA A 166 -17.68 15.19 3.70
C ALA A 166 -16.64 14.98 2.59
N ALA A 167 -15.58 14.23 2.87
CA ALA A 167 -14.52 13.92 1.89
C ALA A 167 -15.06 13.10 0.71
N TYR A 168 -15.87 12.05 0.99
CA TYR A 168 -16.49 11.25 -0.07
C TYR A 168 -17.51 12.06 -0.88
N LYS A 169 -18.36 12.84 -0.22
CA LYS A 169 -19.34 13.72 -0.91
C LYS A 169 -18.65 14.72 -1.84
N SER A 170 -17.54 15.33 -1.39
CA SER A 170 -16.72 16.21 -2.21
C SER A 170 -16.10 15.47 -3.40
N TYR A 171 -15.57 14.26 -3.18
CA TYR A 171 -15.03 13.41 -4.24
C TYR A 171 -16.09 13.10 -5.31
N VAL A 172 -17.29 12.66 -4.91
CA VAL A 172 -18.38 12.34 -5.85
C VAL A 172 -18.77 13.58 -6.65
N LEU A 173 -18.90 14.74 -6.00
CA LEU A 173 -19.24 15.98 -6.68
C LEU A 173 -18.19 16.38 -7.74
N ILE A 174 -16.90 16.25 -7.40
CA ILE A 174 -15.79 16.52 -8.35
C ILE A 174 -15.83 15.50 -9.50
N LYS A 175 -15.99 14.23 -9.18
CA LYS A 175 -16.09 13.14 -10.15
C LYS A 175 -17.20 13.37 -11.16
N ASP A 176 -18.40 13.69 -10.68
CA ASP A 176 -19.59 13.85 -11.53
C ASP A 176 -19.54 15.09 -12.42
N LYS A 177 -18.84 16.14 -11.98
CA LYS A 177 -18.78 17.41 -12.70
C LYS A 177 -17.51 17.60 -13.52
N PHE A 178 -16.40 17.05 -13.10
CA PHE A 178 -15.08 17.28 -13.69
C PHE A 178 -14.34 16.02 -14.11
N GLY A 179 -14.86 14.83 -13.80
CA GLY A 179 -14.22 13.55 -14.06
C GLY A 179 -13.41 13.02 -12.86
N GLU A 180 -13.16 11.71 -12.85
CA GLU A 180 -12.54 11.03 -11.71
C GLU A 180 -11.13 11.51 -11.39
N GLY A 181 -10.32 11.75 -12.42
CA GLY A 181 -8.91 12.14 -12.27
C GLY A 181 -8.70 13.54 -11.75
N MET A 182 -9.73 14.42 -11.79
CA MET A 182 -9.62 15.78 -11.30
C MET A 182 -9.37 15.89 -9.80
N SER A 183 -9.77 14.88 -9.03
CA SER A 183 -9.53 14.83 -7.59
C SER A 183 -8.07 14.47 -7.22
N SER A 184 -7.29 13.98 -8.18
CA SER A 184 -5.95 13.44 -7.92
C SER A 184 -5.00 13.65 -9.11
N PRO A 185 -4.74 14.92 -9.50
CA PRO A 185 -3.88 15.23 -10.63
C PRO A 185 -2.44 14.79 -10.38
N LEU A 186 -1.76 14.38 -11.45
CA LEU A 186 -0.33 14.11 -11.46
C LEU A 186 0.43 15.42 -11.74
N VAL A 187 1.64 15.51 -11.23
CA VAL A 187 2.55 16.64 -11.50
C VAL A 187 3.70 16.14 -12.36
N ALA A 188 3.67 16.47 -13.64
CA ALA A 188 4.83 16.20 -14.52
C ALA A 188 5.85 17.33 -14.38
N VAL A 189 7.10 16.96 -14.19
CA VAL A 189 8.24 17.86 -13.98
C VAL A 189 9.25 17.60 -15.08
N VAL A 190 9.69 18.65 -15.76
CA VAL A 190 10.61 18.58 -16.89
C VAL A 190 11.77 19.53 -16.70
N HIS A 191 12.99 18.99 -16.75
CA HIS A 191 14.20 19.78 -16.77
C HIS A 191 14.49 20.20 -18.22
N THR A 192 14.52 21.48 -18.45
CA THR A 192 14.72 22.07 -19.79
C THR A 192 16.11 22.69 -19.92
N PRO A 193 16.65 22.81 -21.16
CA PRO A 193 17.94 23.46 -21.38
C PRO A 193 17.97 24.88 -20.82
N ALA A 194 19.13 25.31 -20.32
CA ALA A 194 19.35 26.67 -19.85
C ALA A 194 19.35 27.69 -21.00
N ASN A 195 19.07 28.96 -20.69
CA ASN A 195 19.13 30.11 -21.61
C ASN A 195 18.12 30.09 -22.75
N MET A 196 16.96 29.47 -22.57
CA MET A 196 15.85 29.58 -23.51
C MET A 196 15.28 31.01 -23.52
N SER A 197 14.94 31.51 -24.72
CA SER A 197 14.12 32.71 -24.84
C SER A 197 12.72 32.43 -24.33
N GLU A 198 11.92 33.48 -24.09
CA GLU A 198 10.53 33.32 -23.64
C GLU A 198 9.69 32.58 -24.69
N GLU A 199 9.87 32.89 -25.96
CA GLU A 199 9.18 32.23 -27.08
C GLU A 199 9.56 30.75 -27.17
N GLN A 200 10.85 30.42 -27.00
CA GLN A 200 11.32 29.04 -26.97
C GLN A 200 10.77 28.25 -25.79
N ALA A 201 10.65 28.89 -24.63
CA ALA A 201 10.07 28.26 -23.46
C ALA A 201 8.55 28.02 -23.61
N GLN A 202 7.82 28.96 -24.23
CA GLN A 202 6.40 28.77 -24.56
C GLN A 202 6.20 27.65 -25.57
N GLN A 203 7.04 27.57 -26.61
CA GLN A 203 6.98 26.49 -27.59
C GLN A 203 7.28 25.14 -26.92
N ALA A 204 8.30 25.07 -26.06
CA ALA A 204 8.63 23.87 -25.30
C ALA A 204 7.47 23.41 -24.40
N GLN A 205 6.74 24.35 -23.77
CA GLN A 205 5.54 23.99 -22.99
C GLN A 205 4.46 23.34 -23.84
N ILE A 206 4.24 23.85 -25.07
CA ILE A 206 3.27 23.28 -26.01
C ILE A 206 3.70 21.89 -26.47
N ASP A 207 4.97 21.75 -26.85
CA ASP A 207 5.52 20.48 -27.35
C ASP A 207 5.46 19.39 -26.27
N ILE A 208 5.84 19.73 -25.01
CA ILE A 208 5.79 18.81 -23.88
C ILE A 208 4.34 18.44 -23.55
N ALA A 209 3.42 19.44 -23.48
CA ALA A 209 2.02 19.16 -23.19
C ALA A 209 1.38 18.27 -24.26
N SER A 210 1.72 18.49 -25.54
CA SER A 210 1.27 17.68 -26.66
C SER A 210 1.81 16.24 -26.59
N ALA A 211 3.09 16.09 -26.31
CA ALA A 211 3.72 14.77 -26.15
C ALA A 211 3.12 13.97 -25.00
N VAL A 212 2.86 14.63 -23.85
CA VAL A 212 2.18 14.01 -22.69
C VAL A 212 0.77 13.57 -23.06
N LYS A 213 0.02 14.43 -23.77
CA LYS A 213 -1.35 14.12 -24.21
C LYS A 213 -1.38 12.99 -25.24
N GLU A 214 -0.46 12.99 -26.19
CA GLU A 214 -0.35 11.94 -27.21
C GLU A 214 0.04 10.59 -26.59
N ARG A 215 1.05 10.58 -25.72
CA ARG A 215 1.52 9.37 -25.07
C ARG A 215 0.46 8.76 -24.14
N GLY A 216 -0.17 9.58 -23.32
CA GLY A 216 -1.21 9.13 -22.40
C GLY A 216 -2.56 8.85 -23.07
N GLY A 217 -2.77 9.31 -24.30
CA GLY A 217 -3.94 9.01 -25.14
C GLY A 217 -5.27 9.21 -24.40
N ALA A 218 -6.06 8.13 -24.31
CA ALA A 218 -7.35 8.12 -23.62
C ALA A 218 -7.22 8.22 -22.09
N ASN A 219 -6.06 7.83 -21.52
CA ASN A 219 -5.83 7.85 -20.08
C ASN A 219 -5.52 9.26 -19.52
N VAL A 220 -5.29 10.24 -20.40
CA VAL A 220 -5.11 11.65 -20.02
C VAL A 220 -6.32 12.46 -20.43
N GLN A 221 -7.01 13.06 -19.48
CA GLN A 221 -8.13 13.96 -19.71
C GLN A 221 -7.62 15.33 -20.19
N ALA A 222 -6.68 15.93 -19.46
CA ALA A 222 -6.10 17.23 -19.78
C ALA A 222 -4.65 17.34 -19.28
N VAL A 223 -3.89 18.22 -19.94
CA VAL A 223 -2.55 18.65 -19.52
C VAL A 223 -2.57 20.17 -19.40
N VAL A 224 -2.25 20.69 -18.24
CA VAL A 224 -2.27 22.12 -17.96
C VAL A 224 -0.87 22.56 -17.53
N PRO A 225 -0.25 23.55 -18.18
CA PRO A 225 0.99 24.14 -17.70
C PRO A 225 0.79 24.70 -16.30
N GLY A 226 1.60 24.24 -15.34
CA GLY A 226 1.50 24.59 -13.92
C GLY A 226 2.45 25.71 -13.47
N GLY A 227 3.51 25.92 -14.24
CA GLY A 227 4.51 26.94 -13.94
C GLY A 227 5.88 26.63 -14.53
N MET A 228 6.77 27.62 -14.43
CA MET A 228 8.14 27.54 -14.88
C MET A 228 9.01 28.38 -13.93
N THR A 229 10.23 27.94 -13.67
CA THR A 229 11.21 28.74 -12.89
C THR A 229 11.65 30.00 -13.65
N ASP A 230 12.09 31.02 -12.96
CA ASP A 230 12.55 32.28 -13.56
C ASP A 230 13.72 32.07 -14.53
N ASP A 231 14.58 31.09 -14.23
CA ASP A 231 15.71 30.68 -15.09
C ASP A 231 15.29 29.76 -16.25
N ARG A 232 14.00 29.42 -16.34
CA ARG A 232 13.38 28.57 -17.38
C ARG A 232 14.01 27.17 -17.49
N THR A 233 14.65 26.68 -16.44
CA THR A 233 15.30 25.36 -16.45
C THR A 233 14.44 24.25 -15.86
N LEU A 234 13.29 24.59 -15.28
CA LEU A 234 12.33 23.63 -14.74
C LEU A 234 10.90 24.06 -15.11
N MET A 235 10.16 23.14 -15.72
CA MET A 235 8.75 23.34 -16.06
C MET A 235 7.89 22.32 -15.34
N ILE A 236 6.70 22.74 -14.91
CA ILE A 236 5.71 21.92 -14.23
C ILE A 236 4.44 21.86 -15.08
N PHE A 237 3.88 20.67 -15.19
CA PHE A 237 2.59 20.43 -15.82
C PHE A 237 1.68 19.69 -14.87
N GLN A 238 0.44 20.09 -14.76
CA GLN A 238 -0.60 19.34 -14.11
C GLN A 238 -1.24 18.41 -15.15
N VAL A 239 -1.08 17.11 -14.97
CA VAL A 239 -1.70 16.10 -15.83
C VAL A 239 -2.92 15.53 -15.10
N ILE A 240 -4.08 15.70 -15.71
CA ILE A 240 -5.34 15.18 -15.17
C ILE A 240 -5.61 13.83 -15.82
N PRO A 241 -5.53 12.72 -15.05
CA PRO A 241 -5.86 11.39 -15.55
C PRO A 241 -7.35 11.31 -15.96
N ALA A 242 -7.69 10.39 -16.83
CA ALA A 242 -9.09 10.09 -17.15
C ALA A 242 -9.75 9.21 -16.07
N HIS A 243 -8.95 8.46 -15.33
CA HIS A 243 -9.38 7.49 -14.34
C HIS A 243 -8.99 7.93 -12.91
N SER A 244 -9.52 7.24 -11.90
CA SER A 244 -9.23 7.53 -10.50
C SER A 244 -7.76 7.24 -10.15
N ALA A 245 -7.23 7.86 -9.09
CA ALA A 245 -5.88 7.64 -8.58
C ALA A 245 -5.53 6.17 -8.27
N ARG A 246 -6.55 5.34 -8.04
CA ARG A 246 -6.44 3.94 -7.62
C ARG A 246 -6.61 2.95 -8.76
N SER A 247 -6.86 3.42 -9.96
CA SER A 247 -7.06 2.57 -11.13
C SER A 247 -5.72 2.05 -11.66
N VAL A 248 -5.76 0.91 -12.34
CA VAL A 248 -4.58 0.33 -13.03
C VAL A 248 -4.12 1.27 -14.13
N GLU A 249 -5.07 1.87 -14.83
CA GLU A 249 -4.80 2.78 -15.95
C GLU A 249 -4.02 4.04 -15.49
N THR A 250 -4.28 4.52 -14.26
CA THR A 250 -3.52 5.66 -13.71
C THR A 250 -2.12 5.23 -13.27
N GLU A 251 -1.96 4.02 -12.74
CA GLU A 251 -0.65 3.44 -12.41
C GLU A 251 0.19 3.24 -13.68
N GLU A 252 -0.37 2.64 -14.71
CA GLU A 252 0.27 2.48 -16.01
C GLU A 252 0.63 3.84 -16.64
N LEU A 253 -0.28 4.82 -16.56
CA LEU A 253 -0.02 6.18 -17.05
C LEU A 253 1.19 6.82 -16.36
N VAL A 254 1.36 6.65 -15.06
CA VAL A 254 2.55 7.17 -14.34
C VAL A 254 3.83 6.56 -14.90
N HIS A 255 3.85 5.25 -15.17
CA HIS A 255 5.00 4.57 -15.78
C HIS A 255 5.24 5.02 -17.23
N GLU A 256 4.18 5.14 -18.01
CA GLU A 256 4.27 5.62 -19.38
C GLU A 256 4.83 7.04 -19.46
N LEU A 257 4.36 7.94 -18.60
CA LEU A 257 4.84 9.32 -18.55
C LEU A 257 6.30 9.42 -18.13
N ARG A 258 6.76 8.58 -17.20
CA ARG A 258 8.17 8.51 -16.80
C ARG A 258 9.09 8.02 -17.91
N ALA A 259 8.56 7.29 -18.88
CA ALA A 259 9.30 6.80 -20.05
C ALA A 259 9.27 7.79 -21.22
N VAL A 260 8.55 8.90 -21.13
CA VAL A 260 8.46 9.90 -22.19
C VAL A 260 9.75 10.71 -22.26
N THR A 261 10.28 10.84 -23.46
CA THR A 261 11.33 11.80 -23.82
C THR A 261 10.79 12.75 -24.88
N VAL A 262 11.06 14.03 -24.73
CA VAL A 262 10.62 15.08 -25.67
C VAL A 262 11.84 15.83 -26.19
N PRO A 263 11.96 16.03 -27.51
CA PRO A 263 13.02 16.85 -28.07
C PRO A 263 12.71 18.35 -27.82
N VAL A 264 13.54 18.99 -27.00
CA VAL A 264 13.46 20.42 -26.72
C VAL A 264 14.80 21.06 -27.11
N GLN A 265 14.80 21.92 -28.09
CA GLN A 265 15.99 22.63 -28.61
C GLN A 265 17.20 21.69 -28.96
N GLY A 266 16.89 20.53 -29.54
CA GLY A 266 17.92 19.56 -29.92
C GLY A 266 18.48 18.71 -28.78
N SER A 267 17.95 18.88 -27.55
CA SER A 267 18.21 18.01 -26.40
C SER A 267 16.97 17.15 -26.10
N GLU A 268 17.20 15.88 -25.81
CA GLU A 268 16.10 15.03 -25.30
C GLU A 268 15.92 15.27 -23.81
N VAL A 269 14.73 15.71 -23.42
CA VAL A 269 14.35 15.92 -22.02
C VAL A 269 13.40 14.82 -21.55
N SER A 270 13.64 14.26 -20.37
CA SER A 270 12.78 13.24 -19.77
C SER A 270 11.78 13.87 -18.82
N LEU A 271 10.62 13.23 -18.70
CA LEU A 271 9.60 13.61 -17.71
C LEU A 271 9.83 12.87 -16.41
N GLY A 272 9.76 13.60 -15.30
CA GLY A 272 9.55 13.04 -13.98
C GLY A 272 8.10 13.22 -13.56
N VAL A 273 7.56 12.29 -12.79
CA VAL A 273 6.19 12.38 -12.29
C VAL A 273 6.22 12.45 -10.78
N ALA A 274 5.69 13.54 -10.24
CA ALA A 274 5.54 13.83 -8.83
C ALA A 274 4.06 13.95 -8.43
N GLY A 275 3.79 14.28 -7.19
CA GLY A 275 2.46 14.43 -6.62
C GLY A 275 2.05 13.25 -5.76
N GLN A 276 0.91 13.40 -5.07
CA GLN A 276 0.46 12.41 -4.08
C GLN A 276 0.16 11.04 -4.72
N THR A 277 -0.50 11.03 -5.87
CA THR A 277 -0.85 9.79 -6.59
C THR A 277 0.41 9.01 -6.98
N SER A 278 1.39 9.68 -7.61
CA SER A 278 2.66 9.07 -7.98
C SER A 278 3.45 8.57 -6.75
N GLY A 279 3.46 9.36 -5.66
CA GLY A 279 4.08 8.94 -4.40
C GLY A 279 3.42 7.70 -3.79
N ASN A 280 2.09 7.61 -3.84
CA ASN A 280 1.35 6.45 -3.37
C ASN A 280 1.67 5.19 -4.20
N ILE A 281 1.82 5.32 -5.51
CA ILE A 281 2.23 4.24 -6.42
C ILE A 281 3.65 3.79 -6.05
N ASP A 282 4.62 4.71 -5.95
CA ASP A 282 6.00 4.39 -5.59
C ASP A 282 6.10 3.64 -4.24
N VAL A 283 5.36 4.10 -3.22
CA VAL A 283 5.30 3.42 -1.91
C VAL A 283 4.77 2.00 -2.05
N SER A 284 3.67 1.83 -2.81
CA SER A 284 3.04 0.53 -3.01
C SER A 284 3.98 -0.45 -3.71
N GLU A 285 4.66 0.00 -4.74
CA GLU A 285 5.62 -0.81 -5.50
C GLU A 285 6.84 -1.22 -4.68
N VAL A 286 7.45 -0.26 -3.96
CA VAL A 286 8.61 -0.56 -3.11
C VAL A 286 8.23 -1.56 -2.01
N LEU A 287 7.06 -1.42 -1.39
CA LEU A 287 6.58 -2.37 -0.39
C LEU A 287 6.32 -3.75 -1.02
N ALA A 288 5.67 -3.81 -2.18
CA ALA A 288 5.42 -5.06 -2.91
C ALA A 288 6.72 -5.78 -3.27
N GLN A 289 7.71 -5.04 -3.80
CA GLN A 289 9.01 -5.61 -4.18
C GLN A 289 9.81 -6.13 -2.98
N LYS A 290 9.68 -5.50 -1.80
CA LYS A 290 10.39 -5.90 -0.58
C LYS A 290 9.66 -6.99 0.21
N LEU A 291 8.38 -7.23 -0.05
CA LEU A 291 7.55 -8.18 0.69
C LEU A 291 8.11 -9.64 0.66
N PRO A 292 8.55 -10.21 -0.49
CA PRO A 292 9.12 -11.54 -0.52
C PRO A 292 10.41 -11.67 0.30
N LEU A 293 11.27 -10.65 0.25
CA LEU A 293 12.50 -10.59 1.05
C LEU A 293 12.16 -10.55 2.54
N TYR A 294 11.22 -9.68 2.94
CA TYR A 294 10.77 -9.57 4.32
C TYR A 294 10.22 -10.91 4.85
N LEU A 295 9.32 -11.54 4.08
CA LEU A 295 8.77 -12.85 4.42
C LEU A 295 9.88 -13.92 4.54
N GLY A 296 10.82 -13.93 3.60
CA GLY A 296 11.96 -14.85 3.61
C GLY A 296 12.86 -14.70 4.83
N VAL A 297 13.15 -13.45 5.24
CA VAL A 297 13.95 -13.16 6.44
C VAL A 297 13.22 -13.59 7.71
N VAL A 298 11.93 -13.25 7.83
CA VAL A 298 11.10 -13.63 8.98
C VAL A 298 11.01 -15.14 9.11
N MET A 299 10.70 -15.84 8.02
CA MET A 299 10.63 -17.30 8.01
C MET A 299 11.99 -17.96 8.28
N GLY A 300 13.08 -17.46 7.69
CA GLY A 300 14.43 -17.98 7.89
C GLY A 300 14.91 -17.85 9.32
N LEU A 301 14.69 -16.69 9.93
CA LEU A 301 15.03 -16.46 11.34
C LEU A 301 14.23 -17.36 12.27
N SER A 302 12.92 -17.48 12.02
CA SER A 302 12.05 -18.39 12.76
C SER A 302 12.53 -19.83 12.67
N PHE A 303 12.81 -20.29 11.45
CA PHE A 303 13.28 -21.62 11.20
C PHE A 303 14.54 -21.94 12.01
N LEU A 304 15.51 -21.01 12.03
CA LEU A 304 16.73 -21.15 12.83
C LEU A 304 16.45 -21.23 14.33
N VAL A 305 15.61 -20.31 14.86
CA VAL A 305 15.25 -20.30 16.29
C VAL A 305 14.54 -21.61 16.68
N LEU A 306 13.60 -22.06 15.86
CA LEU A 306 12.86 -23.28 16.15
C LEU A 306 13.75 -24.55 16.04
N ILE A 307 14.75 -24.58 15.14
CA ILE A 307 15.77 -25.67 15.13
C ILE A 307 16.51 -25.72 16.47
N LEU A 308 16.93 -24.56 16.98
CA LEU A 308 17.65 -24.48 18.25
C LEU A 308 16.80 -24.98 19.43
N VAL A 309 15.53 -24.58 19.45
CA VAL A 309 14.60 -24.95 20.54
C VAL A 309 14.19 -26.43 20.48
N PHE A 310 13.76 -26.88 19.30
CA PHE A 310 13.19 -28.23 19.15
C PHE A 310 14.20 -29.30 18.78
N ARG A 311 15.45 -28.95 18.45
CA ARG A 311 16.49 -29.89 18.01
C ARG A 311 15.95 -30.84 16.94
N SER A 312 15.26 -30.32 15.97
CA SER A 312 14.66 -31.01 14.83
C SER A 312 14.66 -30.08 13.61
N ILE A 313 14.72 -30.62 12.41
CA ILE A 313 14.54 -29.86 11.16
C ILE A 313 13.09 -29.95 10.68
N LEU A 314 12.42 -31.08 10.90
CA LEU A 314 11.08 -31.32 10.36
C LEU A 314 10.00 -30.52 11.11
N VAL A 315 10.14 -30.35 12.43
CA VAL A 315 9.20 -29.58 13.23
C VAL A 315 9.18 -28.09 12.79
N PRO A 316 10.32 -27.38 12.69
CA PRO A 316 10.37 -26.04 12.15
C PRO A 316 9.83 -25.92 10.72
N LEU A 317 10.07 -26.93 9.88
CA LEU A 317 9.55 -26.95 8.51
C LEU A 317 8.02 -26.98 8.51
N VAL A 318 7.40 -27.87 9.27
CA VAL A 318 5.93 -27.95 9.41
C VAL A 318 5.36 -26.66 9.98
N ALA A 319 6.02 -26.07 10.99
CA ALA A 319 5.62 -24.79 11.58
C ALA A 319 5.66 -23.64 10.59
N SER A 320 6.75 -23.54 9.83
CA SER A 320 6.93 -22.46 8.83
C SER A 320 5.95 -22.59 7.66
N MET A 321 5.72 -23.80 7.18
CA MET A 321 4.72 -24.06 6.13
C MET A 321 3.30 -23.77 6.62
N GLY A 322 2.98 -24.13 7.86
CA GLY A 322 1.70 -23.82 8.47
C GLY A 322 1.47 -22.31 8.61
N PHE A 323 2.48 -21.57 9.04
CA PHE A 323 2.43 -20.10 9.10
C PHE A 323 2.19 -19.49 7.72
N LEU A 324 2.95 -19.94 6.70
CA LEU A 324 2.77 -19.46 5.33
C LEU A 324 1.34 -19.71 4.83
N PHE A 325 0.78 -20.88 5.11
CA PHE A 325 -0.61 -21.20 4.77
C PHE A 325 -1.60 -20.23 5.45
N SER A 326 -1.42 -19.93 6.74
CA SER A 326 -2.27 -18.99 7.48
C SER A 326 -2.21 -17.57 6.91
N VAL A 327 -1.02 -17.10 6.55
CA VAL A 327 -0.81 -15.78 5.92
C VAL A 327 -1.47 -15.71 4.56
N LEU A 328 -1.25 -16.70 3.70
CA LEU A 328 -1.85 -16.75 2.36
C LEU A 328 -3.38 -16.85 2.43
N ALA A 329 -3.93 -17.63 3.36
CA ALA A 329 -5.37 -17.70 3.59
C ALA A 329 -5.93 -16.35 4.05
N SER A 330 -5.22 -15.65 4.95
CA SER A 330 -5.60 -14.31 5.40
C SER A 330 -5.58 -13.30 4.24
N PHE A 331 -4.53 -13.32 3.40
CA PHE A 331 -4.45 -12.45 2.23
C PHE A 331 -5.58 -12.73 1.23
N GLY A 332 -5.83 -14.01 0.93
CA GLY A 332 -6.91 -14.41 0.04
C GLY A 332 -8.29 -13.94 0.53
N ALA A 333 -8.54 -14.05 1.84
CA ALA A 333 -9.79 -13.59 2.43
C ALA A 333 -9.93 -12.07 2.38
N VAL A 334 -8.86 -11.32 2.68
CA VAL A 334 -8.84 -9.84 2.57
C VAL A 334 -9.10 -9.39 1.14
N VAL A 335 -8.40 -9.98 0.16
CA VAL A 335 -8.59 -9.68 -1.26
C VAL A 335 -10.03 -9.96 -1.69
N SER A 336 -10.57 -11.13 -1.33
CA SER A 336 -11.93 -11.51 -1.72
C SER A 336 -12.99 -10.52 -1.25
N ILE A 337 -12.87 -10.01 -0.02
CA ILE A 337 -13.88 -9.11 0.57
C ILE A 337 -13.62 -7.66 0.20
N TYR A 338 -12.39 -7.17 0.45
CA TYR A 338 -12.08 -5.74 0.39
C TYR A 338 -11.67 -5.27 -1.01
N GLN A 339 -11.08 -6.14 -1.84
CA GLN A 339 -10.70 -5.79 -3.20
C GLN A 339 -11.75 -6.23 -4.22
N LEU A 340 -12.20 -7.49 -4.15
CA LEU A 340 -13.15 -8.05 -5.13
C LEU A 340 -14.62 -7.85 -4.73
N GLY A 341 -14.89 -7.41 -3.50
CA GLY A 341 -16.25 -7.11 -3.04
C GLY A 341 -17.11 -8.31 -2.69
N PHE A 342 -16.53 -9.52 -2.54
CA PHE A 342 -17.30 -10.69 -2.14
C PHE A 342 -17.88 -10.49 -0.73
N MET A 343 -19.20 -10.55 -0.60
CA MET A 343 -19.91 -10.26 0.66
C MET A 343 -19.56 -8.90 1.30
N SER A 344 -19.16 -7.92 0.51
CA SER A 344 -18.67 -6.61 0.98
C SER A 344 -19.66 -5.89 1.91
N SER A 345 -20.95 -5.99 1.63
CA SER A 345 -22.03 -5.39 2.43
C SER A 345 -22.09 -5.92 3.88
N LEU A 346 -21.73 -7.21 4.10
CA LEU A 346 -21.70 -7.80 5.45
C LEU A 346 -20.59 -7.19 6.31
N PHE A 347 -19.49 -6.77 5.67
CA PHE A 347 -18.33 -6.19 6.32
C PHE A 347 -18.30 -4.66 6.24
N GLY A 348 -19.40 -4.03 5.77
CA GLY A 348 -19.51 -2.58 5.65
C GLY A 348 -18.52 -1.97 4.65
N VAL A 349 -18.23 -2.68 3.56
CA VAL A 349 -17.36 -2.22 2.48
C VAL A 349 -18.22 -1.68 1.36
N ASP A 350 -18.37 -0.36 1.31
CA ASP A 350 -19.20 0.31 0.31
C ASP A 350 -18.47 0.39 -1.05
N HIS A 351 -17.16 0.57 -1.01
CA HIS A 351 -16.32 0.80 -2.19
C HIS A 351 -15.11 -0.13 -2.20
N PRO A 352 -15.22 -1.35 -2.76
CA PRO A 352 -14.09 -2.27 -2.94
C PRO A 352 -12.96 -1.63 -3.76
N GLY A 353 -11.72 -2.02 -3.48
CA GLY A 353 -10.56 -1.49 -4.20
C GLY A 353 -9.22 -1.99 -3.64
N PRO A 354 -8.08 -1.42 -4.07
CA PRO A 354 -6.77 -1.85 -3.64
C PRO A 354 -6.64 -1.92 -2.13
N VAL A 355 -5.92 -2.92 -1.66
CA VAL A 355 -5.67 -3.14 -0.23
C VAL A 355 -4.56 -2.20 0.23
N LEU A 356 -4.63 -1.75 1.48
CA LEU A 356 -3.64 -0.85 2.07
C LEU A 356 -2.21 -1.37 1.92
N SER A 357 -1.31 -0.58 1.35
CA SER A 357 0.03 -1.00 0.91
C SER A 357 0.90 -1.63 2.00
N PHE A 358 0.79 -1.17 3.24
CA PHE A 358 1.55 -1.73 4.37
C PHE A 358 0.81 -2.85 5.11
N LEU A 359 -0.45 -3.17 4.73
CA LEU A 359 -1.23 -4.22 5.40
C LEU A 359 -0.55 -5.59 5.34
N PRO A 360 0.01 -6.05 4.21
CA PRO A 360 0.70 -7.34 4.16
C PRO A 360 1.87 -7.42 5.14
N THR A 361 2.67 -6.36 5.24
CA THR A 361 3.81 -6.30 6.15
C THR A 361 3.37 -6.39 7.61
N LEU A 362 2.31 -5.67 7.98
CA LEU A 362 1.75 -5.72 9.33
C LEU A 362 1.12 -7.07 9.64
N LEU A 363 0.34 -7.65 8.70
CA LEU A 363 -0.27 -8.97 8.88
C LEU A 363 0.80 -10.04 9.09
N ILE A 364 1.86 -10.06 8.26
CA ILE A 364 2.96 -11.02 8.41
C ILE A 364 3.61 -10.86 9.79
N GLY A 365 3.98 -9.63 10.19
CA GLY A 365 4.68 -9.41 11.46
C GLY A 365 3.85 -9.79 12.68
N ILE A 366 2.59 -9.40 12.73
CA ILE A 366 1.71 -9.67 13.87
C ILE A 366 1.32 -11.14 13.92
N LEU A 367 0.86 -11.72 12.79
CA LEU A 367 0.51 -13.14 12.72
C LEU A 367 1.72 -14.02 13.03
N PHE A 368 2.92 -13.62 12.58
CA PHE A 368 4.15 -14.34 12.87
C PHE A 368 4.42 -14.42 14.38
N GLY A 369 4.40 -13.27 15.07
CA GLY A 369 4.64 -13.23 16.52
C GLY A 369 3.66 -14.13 17.28
N LEU A 370 2.36 -13.97 17.00
CA LEU A 370 1.30 -14.79 17.61
C LEU A 370 1.46 -16.26 17.26
N ALA A 371 1.75 -16.54 16.00
CA ALA A 371 1.91 -17.88 15.50
C ALA A 371 3.07 -18.61 16.19
N MET A 372 4.20 -17.99 16.37
CA MET A 372 5.37 -18.63 16.99
C MET A 372 5.16 -18.94 18.46
N ASP A 373 4.53 -18.07 19.22
CA ASP A 373 4.25 -18.30 20.64
C ASP A 373 3.39 -19.54 20.86
N TYR A 374 2.31 -19.70 20.09
CA TYR A 374 1.44 -20.86 20.21
C TYR A 374 2.12 -22.17 19.74
N GLN A 375 2.95 -22.07 18.70
CA GLN A 375 3.71 -23.21 18.19
C GLN A 375 4.70 -23.72 19.26
N MET A 376 5.35 -22.79 19.94
CA MET A 376 6.27 -23.15 21.01
C MET A 376 5.55 -23.93 22.11
N PHE A 377 4.42 -23.43 22.62
CA PHE A 377 3.63 -24.12 23.64
C PHE A 377 3.20 -25.53 23.23
N LEU A 378 2.69 -25.67 22.01
CA LEU A 378 2.17 -26.95 21.51
C LEU A 378 3.29 -28.00 21.36
N VAL A 379 4.39 -27.62 20.72
CA VAL A 379 5.45 -28.56 20.36
C VAL A 379 6.39 -28.87 21.54
N THR A 380 6.59 -27.91 22.45
CA THR A 380 7.38 -28.13 23.65
C THR A 380 6.80 -29.25 24.49
N GLY A 381 5.49 -29.24 24.75
CA GLY A 381 4.84 -30.32 25.50
C GLY A 381 4.88 -31.70 24.79
N MET A 382 4.84 -31.73 23.45
CA MET A 382 5.02 -32.95 22.68
C MET A 382 6.45 -33.47 22.79
N ARG A 383 7.45 -32.58 22.69
CA ARG A 383 8.87 -32.94 22.79
C ARG A 383 9.21 -33.43 24.19
N GLU A 384 8.76 -32.78 25.21
CA GLU A 384 8.95 -33.19 26.60
C GLU A 384 8.46 -34.63 26.83
N ALA A 385 7.22 -34.91 26.42
CA ALA A 385 6.67 -36.24 26.52
C ALA A 385 7.49 -37.30 25.75
N TYR A 386 8.03 -36.95 24.60
CA TYR A 386 8.87 -37.83 23.79
C TYR A 386 10.25 -38.11 24.44
N VAL A 387 10.90 -37.04 24.96
CA VAL A 387 12.21 -37.18 25.62
C VAL A 387 12.12 -38.02 26.92
N HIS A 388 10.96 -37.93 27.60
CA HIS A 388 10.67 -38.76 28.79
C HIS A 388 10.26 -40.22 28.44
N GLY A 389 10.49 -40.67 27.21
CA GLY A 389 10.38 -42.07 26.80
C GLY A 389 9.01 -42.53 26.35
N LYS A 390 8.04 -41.60 26.10
CA LYS A 390 6.79 -41.95 25.44
C LYS A 390 7.04 -42.17 23.96
N ASP A 391 6.34 -43.12 23.35
CA ASP A 391 6.34 -43.26 21.89
C ASP A 391 5.80 -42.00 21.21
N ALA A 392 6.17 -41.75 19.95
CA ALA A 392 5.85 -40.53 19.25
C ALA A 392 4.35 -40.22 19.21
N ALA A 393 3.50 -41.23 18.99
CA ALA A 393 2.05 -41.04 18.94
C ALA A 393 1.49 -40.58 20.29
N THR A 394 1.88 -41.25 21.38
CA THR A 394 1.46 -40.91 22.74
C THR A 394 2.02 -39.56 23.19
N ALA A 395 3.25 -39.23 22.79
CA ALA A 395 3.85 -37.92 23.08
C ALA A 395 3.08 -36.78 22.42
N ILE A 396 2.69 -36.95 21.16
CA ILE A 396 1.89 -35.96 20.41
C ILE A 396 0.53 -35.74 21.08
N VAL A 397 -0.21 -36.81 21.41
CA VAL A 397 -1.52 -36.73 22.04
C VAL A 397 -1.40 -36.11 23.45
N SER A 398 -0.37 -36.48 24.21
CA SER A 398 -0.13 -35.92 25.55
C SER A 398 0.15 -34.43 25.50
N GLY A 399 1.08 -33.99 24.65
CA GLY A 399 1.40 -32.57 24.47
C GLY A 399 0.22 -31.75 23.95
N TYR A 400 -0.53 -32.31 23.00
CA TYR A 400 -1.74 -31.69 22.47
C TYR A 400 -2.78 -31.41 23.56
N ASN A 401 -3.10 -32.42 24.39
CA ASN A 401 -4.11 -32.29 25.44
C ASN A 401 -3.76 -31.25 26.49
N HIS A 402 -2.48 -30.99 26.75
CA HIS A 402 -2.04 -29.97 27.68
C HIS A 402 -2.13 -28.57 27.05
N ALA A 403 -1.72 -28.41 25.78
CA ALA A 403 -1.64 -27.13 25.12
C ALA A 403 -2.97 -26.63 24.57
N VAL A 404 -3.87 -27.53 24.12
CA VAL A 404 -5.08 -27.19 23.37
C VAL A 404 -5.97 -26.14 24.07
N ARG A 405 -6.15 -26.25 25.39
CA ARG A 405 -7.02 -25.35 26.15
C ARG A 405 -6.49 -23.92 26.15
N VAL A 406 -5.18 -23.77 26.29
CA VAL A 406 -4.51 -22.46 26.28
C VAL A 406 -4.57 -21.86 24.90
N VAL A 407 -4.25 -22.64 23.86
CA VAL A 407 -4.29 -22.17 22.46
C VAL A 407 -5.70 -21.73 22.06
N VAL A 408 -6.74 -22.51 22.39
CA VAL A 408 -8.14 -22.16 22.08
C VAL A 408 -8.56 -20.89 22.80
N ALA A 409 -8.30 -20.79 24.10
CA ALA A 409 -8.68 -19.60 24.88
C ALA A 409 -8.01 -18.35 24.34
N ALA A 410 -6.71 -18.40 24.06
CA ALA A 410 -5.96 -17.29 23.53
C ALA A 410 -6.41 -16.93 22.09
N ALA A 411 -6.70 -17.94 21.25
CA ALA A 411 -7.21 -17.69 19.89
C ALA A 411 -8.57 -16.98 19.92
N ILE A 412 -9.50 -17.41 20.76
CA ILE A 412 -10.82 -16.77 20.91
C ILE A 412 -10.66 -15.32 21.35
N ILE A 413 -9.79 -15.04 22.32
CA ILE A 413 -9.51 -13.67 22.78
C ILE A 413 -8.98 -12.82 21.61
N MET A 414 -7.98 -13.31 20.89
CA MET A 414 -7.39 -12.57 19.76
C MET A 414 -8.37 -12.35 18.62
N ILE A 415 -9.14 -13.36 18.25
CA ILE A 415 -10.19 -13.26 17.22
C ILE A 415 -11.23 -12.22 17.66
N SER A 416 -11.61 -12.19 18.92
CA SER A 416 -12.56 -11.21 19.45
C SER A 416 -12.00 -9.78 19.42
N VAL A 417 -10.73 -9.59 19.80
CA VAL A 417 -10.06 -8.29 19.79
C VAL A 417 -9.93 -7.77 18.37
N PHE A 418 -9.37 -8.56 17.46
CA PHE A 418 -9.20 -8.15 16.06
C PHE A 418 -10.53 -8.06 15.33
N GLY A 419 -11.47 -8.94 15.63
CA GLY A 419 -12.83 -8.91 15.10
C GLY A 419 -13.58 -7.62 15.45
N GLY A 420 -13.31 -7.02 16.61
CA GLY A 420 -13.86 -5.72 16.98
C GLY A 420 -13.46 -4.60 16.02
N PHE A 421 -12.28 -4.66 15.40
CA PHE A 421 -11.84 -3.67 14.44
C PHE A 421 -12.54 -3.76 13.08
N ILE A 422 -13.21 -4.87 12.77
CA ILE A 422 -13.99 -5.03 11.54
C ILE A 422 -15.10 -3.98 11.45
N PHE A 423 -15.63 -3.58 12.61
CA PHE A 423 -16.72 -2.61 12.72
C PHE A 423 -16.24 -1.18 13.03
N ALA A 424 -14.91 -0.92 12.92
CA ALA A 424 -14.37 0.42 13.08
C ALA A 424 -14.91 1.37 12.00
N GLU A 425 -15.06 2.66 12.30
CA GLU A 425 -15.45 3.67 11.30
C GLU A 425 -14.41 3.83 10.19
N SER A 426 -13.14 3.66 10.53
CA SER A 426 -12.03 3.79 9.58
C SER A 426 -11.98 2.62 8.60
N THR A 427 -12.13 2.92 7.33
CA THR A 427 -12.01 1.97 6.22
C THR A 427 -10.62 1.35 6.09
N MET A 428 -9.58 1.99 6.67
CA MET A 428 -8.20 1.46 6.70
C MET A 428 -8.03 0.36 7.76
N ILE A 429 -8.72 0.48 8.89
CA ILE A 429 -8.56 -0.43 10.05
C ILE A 429 -9.34 -1.73 9.84
N ARG A 430 -10.48 -1.67 9.16
CA ARG A 430 -11.35 -2.85 8.90
C ARG A 430 -10.62 -4.02 8.25
N PRO A 431 -9.89 -3.84 7.11
CA PRO A 431 -9.16 -4.93 6.48
C PRO A 431 -8.07 -5.52 7.38
N MET A 432 -7.42 -4.68 8.20
CA MET A 432 -6.42 -5.15 9.18
C MET A 432 -7.05 -6.03 10.25
N GLY A 433 -8.15 -5.55 10.86
CA GLY A 433 -8.88 -6.31 11.88
C GLY A 433 -9.37 -7.64 11.34
N PHE A 434 -10.00 -7.63 10.17
CA PHE A 434 -10.47 -8.84 9.50
C PHE A 434 -9.34 -9.80 9.16
N GLY A 435 -8.27 -9.32 8.52
CA GLY A 435 -7.12 -10.15 8.13
C GLY A 435 -6.45 -10.81 9.33
N LEU A 436 -6.26 -10.06 10.43
CA LEU A 436 -5.71 -10.60 11.67
C LEU A 436 -6.65 -11.63 12.33
N ALA A 437 -7.94 -11.32 12.44
CA ALA A 437 -8.92 -12.23 13.03
C ALA A 437 -9.02 -13.54 12.25
N PHE A 438 -9.12 -13.45 10.91
CA PHE A 438 -9.20 -14.61 10.03
C PHE A 438 -7.88 -15.39 10.01
N GLY A 439 -6.75 -14.70 9.97
CA GLY A 439 -5.42 -15.33 10.03
C GLY A 439 -5.21 -16.12 11.32
N VAL A 440 -5.57 -15.55 12.49
CA VAL A 440 -5.53 -16.27 13.78
C VAL A 440 -6.50 -17.44 13.80
N LEU A 441 -7.70 -17.30 13.23
CA LEU A 441 -8.67 -18.39 13.13
C LEU A 441 -8.08 -19.58 12.34
N VAL A 442 -7.54 -19.32 11.17
CA VAL A 442 -6.90 -20.34 10.33
C VAL A 442 -5.68 -20.95 11.02
N ASP A 443 -4.81 -20.10 11.60
CA ASP A 443 -3.60 -20.55 12.26
C ASP A 443 -3.91 -21.45 13.47
N ALA A 444 -4.75 -20.99 14.38
CA ALA A 444 -5.05 -21.73 15.59
C ALA A 444 -5.83 -23.02 15.33
N PHE A 445 -6.92 -22.95 14.58
CA PHE A 445 -7.83 -24.09 14.46
C PHE A 445 -7.47 -25.04 13.33
N ILE A 446 -7.07 -24.53 12.15
CA ILE A 446 -6.74 -25.40 11.02
C ILE A 446 -5.29 -25.86 11.11
N VAL A 447 -4.35 -24.91 11.24
CA VAL A 447 -2.93 -25.26 11.18
C VAL A 447 -2.49 -25.99 12.45
N ARG A 448 -2.71 -25.39 13.63
CA ARG A 448 -2.13 -25.92 14.88
C ARG A 448 -2.93 -27.03 15.51
N MET A 449 -4.25 -26.91 15.51
CA MET A 449 -5.08 -27.94 16.15
C MET A 449 -5.35 -29.12 15.24
N THR A 450 -5.19 -28.98 13.91
CA THR A 450 -5.49 -30.06 12.97
C THR A 450 -4.25 -30.49 12.18
N LEU A 451 -3.66 -29.58 11.41
CA LEU A 451 -2.62 -29.90 10.45
C LEU A 451 -1.30 -30.31 11.13
N THR A 452 -0.84 -29.53 12.09
CA THR A 452 0.44 -29.75 12.79
C THR A 452 0.44 -31.10 13.52
N PRO A 453 -0.49 -31.44 14.42
CA PRO A 453 -0.49 -32.74 15.08
C PRO A 453 -0.70 -33.92 14.10
N ALA A 454 -1.51 -33.73 13.05
CA ALA A 454 -1.68 -34.77 12.03
C ALA A 454 -0.39 -35.06 11.26
N ILE A 455 0.32 -34.02 10.79
CA ILE A 455 1.61 -34.20 10.11
C ILE A 455 2.65 -34.78 11.06
N MET A 456 2.71 -34.32 12.32
CA MET A 456 3.63 -34.87 13.32
C MET A 456 3.35 -36.36 13.58
N ALA A 457 2.07 -36.76 13.67
CA ALA A 457 1.68 -38.17 13.82
C ALA A 457 2.07 -39.03 12.61
N LEU A 458 1.92 -38.48 11.38
CA LEU A 458 2.36 -39.16 10.17
C LEU A 458 3.89 -39.35 10.08
N LEU A 459 4.64 -38.35 10.58
CA LEU A 459 6.11 -38.42 10.63
C LEU A 459 6.63 -39.35 11.73
N GLY A 460 5.87 -39.53 12.82
CA GLY A 460 6.26 -40.38 13.95
C GLY A 460 7.60 -39.93 14.54
N ASP A 461 8.50 -40.92 14.80
CA ASP A 461 9.84 -40.65 15.34
C ASP A 461 10.71 -39.79 14.43
N LYS A 462 10.45 -39.79 13.12
CA LYS A 462 11.17 -38.94 12.15
C LYS A 462 10.91 -37.46 12.40
N ALA A 463 9.81 -37.09 13.01
CA ALA A 463 9.51 -35.67 13.36
C ALA A 463 10.64 -35.08 14.21
N TRP A 464 11.29 -35.87 15.04
CA TRP A 464 12.37 -35.41 15.94
C TRP A 464 13.77 -35.64 15.36
N TRP A 465 13.87 -35.92 14.06
CA TRP A 465 15.14 -36.17 13.41
C TRP A 465 15.98 -34.91 13.29
N MET A 466 17.29 -35.07 13.66
CA MET A 466 18.31 -34.03 13.53
C MET A 466 19.61 -34.63 13.00
N PRO A 467 20.28 -34.00 12.01
CA PRO A 467 21.60 -34.44 11.56
C PRO A 467 22.65 -34.34 12.68
N LYS A 468 23.52 -35.35 12.82
CA LYS A 468 24.55 -35.42 13.88
C LYS A 468 25.50 -34.22 13.91
N TRP A 469 25.78 -33.62 12.75
CA TRP A 469 26.64 -32.44 12.67
C TRP A 469 25.95 -31.18 13.26
N LEU A 470 24.67 -31.03 13.03
CA LEU A 470 23.86 -29.90 13.53
C LEU A 470 23.56 -30.10 15.03
N ASP A 471 23.35 -31.32 15.45
CA ASP A 471 23.13 -31.66 16.86
C ASP A 471 24.35 -31.32 17.75
N ARG A 472 25.58 -31.41 17.21
CA ARG A 472 26.81 -30.99 17.90
C ARG A 472 26.97 -29.46 17.97
N LEU A 473 26.39 -28.73 17.03
CA LEU A 473 26.48 -27.27 16.96
C LEU A 473 25.43 -26.58 17.85
N THR A 474 24.33 -27.25 18.13
CA THR A 474 23.22 -26.69 18.92
C THR A 474 23.48 -26.86 20.41
N PRO A 475 23.49 -25.78 21.22
CA PRO A 475 23.60 -25.87 22.67
C PRO A 475 22.38 -26.65 23.21
N ASN A 476 22.63 -27.43 24.27
CA ASN A 476 21.54 -28.10 24.99
C ASN A 476 20.82 -27.03 25.84
N MET A 477 19.79 -26.40 25.27
CA MET A 477 18.99 -25.43 26.00
C MET A 477 17.94 -26.18 26.80
N ASP A 478 18.13 -26.24 28.11
CA ASP A 478 17.15 -26.74 29.08
C ASP A 478 16.04 -25.67 29.21
N VAL A 479 15.12 -25.65 28.26
CA VAL A 479 14.06 -24.62 28.19
C VAL A 479 13.06 -24.76 29.34
N GLU A 480 13.03 -25.89 30.00
CA GLU A 480 12.04 -26.23 31.04
C GLU A 480 12.62 -26.40 32.43
N GLY A 481 13.93 -26.26 32.60
CA GLY A 481 14.58 -26.40 33.89
C GLY A 481 14.55 -27.84 34.42
N ALA A 482 14.55 -28.86 33.53
CA ALA A 482 14.58 -30.27 33.88
C ALA A 482 15.79 -30.59 34.79
N ALA A 483 16.96 -30.00 34.49
CA ALA A 483 18.13 -30.12 35.33
C ALA A 483 17.93 -29.46 36.73
N LEU A 484 17.11 -28.43 36.84
CA LEU A 484 16.75 -27.84 38.14
C LEU A 484 15.75 -28.74 38.90
N SER A 485 14.80 -29.33 38.20
CA SER A 485 13.81 -30.26 38.77
C SER A 485 14.48 -31.52 39.29
N GLU A 486 15.41 -32.11 38.54
CA GLU A 486 16.24 -33.26 38.99
C GLU A 486 17.08 -32.90 40.23
N LYS A 487 17.67 -31.71 40.22
CA LYS A 487 18.44 -31.24 41.38
C LYS A 487 17.57 -31.07 42.63
N ILE A 488 16.37 -30.47 42.48
CA ILE A 488 15.44 -30.30 43.60
C ILE A 488 14.91 -31.69 44.09
N GLN A 489 14.71 -32.61 43.19
CA GLN A 489 14.25 -33.95 43.54
C GLN A 489 15.35 -34.74 44.26
N HIS A 490 16.60 -34.65 43.76
CA HIS A 490 17.78 -35.25 44.45
C HIS A 490 18.04 -34.61 45.83
N GLU A 491 17.86 -33.32 45.97
CA GLU A 491 17.97 -32.60 47.27
C GLU A 491 16.84 -33.03 48.22
N ARG A 492 15.62 -33.24 47.72
CA ARG A 492 14.51 -33.78 48.54
C ARG A 492 14.71 -35.21 48.96
N GLU A 493 15.20 -36.07 48.07
CA GLU A 493 15.52 -37.45 48.37
C GLU A 493 16.70 -37.58 49.37
N SER A 494 17.72 -36.75 49.21
CA SER A 494 18.85 -36.70 50.15
C SER A 494 18.45 -36.12 51.51
N ALA A 495 17.54 -35.13 51.54
CA ALA A 495 17.01 -34.57 52.79
C ALA A 495 16.05 -35.57 53.50
N GLY A 496 15.26 -36.34 52.73
CA GLY A 496 14.38 -37.40 53.28
C GLY A 496 15.16 -38.59 53.85
N ALA A 497 16.25 -38.98 53.19
CA ALA A 497 17.10 -40.08 53.71
C ALA A 497 17.89 -39.70 54.97
N GLY A 498 18.12 -38.39 55.18
CA GLY A 498 18.78 -37.89 56.43
C GLY A 498 17.88 -37.81 57.65
N SER A 499 16.53 -37.83 57.47
CA SER A 499 15.59 -37.76 58.60
C SER A 499 15.27 -39.12 59.21
N ASP A 500 15.35 -40.20 58.42
CA ASP A 500 15.08 -41.56 58.91
C ASP A 500 16.24 -42.14 59.77
N ASN A 501 17.44 -41.58 59.65
CA ASN A 501 18.60 -42.05 60.40
C ASN A 501 18.79 -41.36 61.76
N LYS A 502 17.88 -40.45 62.17
CA LYS A 502 17.86 -39.81 63.52
C LYS A 502 16.79 -40.37 64.46
N LEU A 503 16.04 -41.40 64.01
CA LEU A 503 14.98 -42.05 64.82
C LEU A 503 15.28 -43.54 65.11
N ARG A 504 16.54 -43.96 64.99
CA ARG A 504 17.01 -45.25 65.48
C ARG A 504 18.00 -45.07 66.63
#